data_c33054301225837fdacccf4fdc2015d7
#
_entry.id   c33054301225837fdacccf4fdc2015d7
#
_cell.length_a   1.000
_cell.length_b   1.000
_cell.length_c   1.000
_cell.angle_alpha   90.00
_cell.angle_beta   90.00
_cell.angle_gamma   90.00
#
_symmetry.space_group_name_H-M   'P 1'
#
loop_
_entity.id
_entity.type
_entity.pdbx_description
1 polymer ?
#
loop_
_entity_poly.entity_id
_entity_poly.type
_entity_poly.pdbx_seq_one_letter_code
_entity_poly.pdbx_strand_id
1 'polypeptide(L)'
;MHTHVKALFISVSLGLPLLGAPAFAAGDGGASDTPTCPKGKAYDKKSGTCKDAQRGALDDDSLYEYGRSLAHQGRYSEAITILGLAADKTDPRILNYLGYSHRKAGRVTVALGYYEEALRQNPDYTLAREYLGEAYLQRGDVDAARSQLSEIEKRAGSESPEYVLLSEQIESYLKG
;
A
#
# COMPACT_ATOMS: atom_id res chain seq x y z
N MET A 1 -64.37 15.75 42.04
CA MET A 1 -63.71 16.40 40.90
C MET A 1 -62.23 16.13 41.01
N HIS A 2 -61.72 15.17 40.26
CA HIS A 2 -60.30 14.78 40.28
C HIS A 2 -59.67 15.13 38.91
N THR A 3 -58.84 16.15 38.90
CA THR A 3 -58.10 16.58 37.72
C THR A 3 -56.79 15.79 37.59
N HIS A 4 -56.69 14.92 36.58
CA HIS A 4 -55.49 14.23 36.22
C HIS A 4 -54.57 15.12 35.38
N VAL A 5 -53.40 15.49 35.93
CA VAL A 5 -52.31 16.14 35.19
C VAL A 5 -51.47 15.05 34.54
N LYS A 6 -51.44 14.98 33.20
CA LYS A 6 -50.55 14.12 32.43
C LYS A 6 -49.23 14.82 32.26
N ALA A 7 -48.17 14.27 32.87
CA ALA A 7 -46.81 14.70 32.63
C ALA A 7 -46.29 14.12 31.31
N LEU A 8 -45.88 15.00 30.39
CA LEU A 8 -45.28 14.67 29.11
C LEU A 8 -43.74 14.58 29.29
N PHE A 9 -43.20 13.38 29.26
CA PHE A 9 -41.72 13.18 29.25
C PHE A 9 -41.21 13.35 27.83
N ILE A 10 -40.49 14.43 27.57
CA ILE A 10 -39.75 14.65 26.32
C ILE A 10 -38.35 14.04 26.53
N SER A 11 -38.10 12.88 25.90
CA SER A 11 -36.80 12.28 25.86
C SER A 11 -35.96 12.97 24.77
N VAL A 12 -35.01 13.80 25.20
CA VAL A 12 -33.97 14.36 24.30
C VAL A 12 -32.83 13.34 24.18
N SER A 13 -32.80 12.65 23.05
CA SER A 13 -31.67 11.80 22.70
C SER A 13 -30.55 12.69 22.14
N LEU A 14 -29.49 12.91 22.95
CA LEU A 14 -28.23 13.50 22.48
C LEU A 14 -27.53 12.47 21.61
N GLY A 15 -27.64 12.62 20.30
CA GLY A 15 -26.78 11.92 19.32
C GLY A 15 -25.38 12.53 19.37
N LEU A 16 -24.40 11.80 19.89
CA LEU A 16 -22.99 12.13 19.70
C LEU A 16 -22.63 11.89 18.22
N PRO A 17 -22.04 12.88 17.51
CA PRO A 17 -21.45 12.60 16.23
C PRO A 17 -20.18 11.78 16.45
N LEU A 18 -20.12 10.56 15.89
CA LEU A 18 -18.87 9.83 15.70
C LEU A 18 -18.01 10.66 14.72
N LEU A 19 -17.05 11.39 15.26
CA LEU A 19 -15.96 11.95 14.48
C LEU A 19 -15.10 10.76 14.00
N GLY A 20 -15.40 10.28 12.80
CA GLY A 20 -14.50 9.38 12.09
C GLY A 20 -13.18 10.10 11.86
N ALA A 21 -12.12 9.65 12.53
CA ALA A 21 -10.78 10.09 12.22
C ALA A 21 -10.46 9.74 10.75
N PRO A 22 -9.92 10.66 9.95
CA PRO A 22 -9.44 10.31 8.63
C PRO A 22 -8.31 9.30 8.79
N ALA A 23 -8.50 8.09 8.24
CA ALA A 23 -7.39 7.16 8.04
C ALA A 23 -6.46 7.82 7.01
N PHE A 24 -5.38 8.42 7.47
CA PHE A 24 -4.29 8.82 6.59
C PHE A 24 -3.68 7.54 6.02
N ALA A 25 -4.02 7.22 4.78
CA ALA A 25 -3.26 6.28 3.98
C ALA A 25 -1.95 6.98 3.62
N ALA A 26 -0.95 6.85 4.51
CA ALA A 26 0.40 7.26 4.23
C ALA A 26 1.02 6.23 3.29
N GLY A 27 1.53 6.66 2.18
CA GLY A 27 2.28 5.85 1.22
C GLY A 27 1.95 6.25 -0.20
N ASP A 28 2.98 6.62 -0.96
CA ASP A 28 2.99 6.90 -2.40
C ASP A 28 1.63 7.40 -2.97
N GLY A 29 1.29 8.62 -2.57
CA GLY A 29 -0.04 9.22 -2.76
C GLY A 29 -0.30 9.75 -4.16
N GLY A 30 0.04 9.01 -5.18
CA GLY A 30 -0.45 9.23 -6.54
C GLY A 30 -1.68 8.37 -6.78
N ALA A 31 -2.88 8.94 -6.69
CA ALA A 31 -4.03 8.32 -7.32
C ALA A 31 -3.63 8.02 -8.76
N SER A 32 -3.48 6.73 -9.09
CA SER A 32 -3.14 6.34 -10.46
C SER A 32 -4.37 6.61 -11.32
N ASP A 33 -4.27 7.56 -12.26
CA ASP A 33 -5.31 7.84 -13.26
C ASP A 33 -5.49 6.67 -14.25
N THR A 34 -4.87 5.52 -13.97
CA THR A 34 -4.96 4.34 -14.82
C THR A 34 -6.38 3.79 -14.82
N PRO A 35 -7.06 3.73 -15.97
CA PRO A 35 -8.43 3.24 -16.05
C PRO A 35 -8.57 1.81 -15.55
N THR A 36 -9.66 1.53 -14.83
CA THR A 36 -9.96 0.18 -14.38
C THR A 36 -10.49 -0.66 -15.53
N CYS A 37 -9.87 -1.81 -15.76
CA CYS A 37 -10.29 -2.77 -16.77
C CYS A 37 -11.22 -3.86 -16.19
N PRO A 38 -12.06 -4.50 -17.03
CA PRO A 38 -12.81 -5.70 -16.66
C PRO A 38 -11.89 -6.81 -16.16
N LYS A 39 -12.43 -7.74 -15.36
CA LYS A 39 -11.68 -8.90 -14.85
C LYS A 39 -11.03 -9.68 -15.99
N GLY A 40 -9.77 -10.06 -15.83
CA GLY A 40 -8.99 -10.77 -16.84
C GLY A 40 -8.35 -9.88 -17.91
N LYS A 41 -8.55 -8.56 -17.81
CA LYS A 41 -7.91 -7.58 -18.68
C LYS A 41 -7.00 -6.64 -17.88
N ALA A 42 -6.01 -6.07 -18.58
CA ALA A 42 -5.11 -5.05 -18.02
C ALA A 42 -5.03 -3.86 -18.99
N TYR A 43 -4.84 -2.67 -18.42
CA TYR A 43 -4.70 -1.46 -19.23
C TYR A 43 -3.33 -1.42 -19.91
N ASP A 44 -3.35 -1.32 -21.22
CA ASP A 44 -2.16 -1.12 -22.02
C ASP A 44 -1.95 0.38 -22.26
N LYS A 45 -0.92 0.92 -21.63
CA LYS A 45 -0.57 2.34 -21.70
C LYS A 45 -0.25 2.80 -23.12
N LYS A 46 0.31 1.93 -23.97
CA LYS A 46 0.69 2.29 -25.33
C LYS A 46 -0.51 2.46 -26.26
N SER A 47 -1.49 1.58 -26.16
CA SER A 47 -2.70 1.65 -26.98
C SER A 47 -3.85 2.42 -26.33
N GLY A 48 -3.76 2.73 -25.03
CA GLY A 48 -4.82 3.38 -24.28
C GLY A 48 -6.07 2.51 -24.07
N THR A 49 -5.95 1.18 -24.16
CA THR A 49 -7.08 0.24 -24.13
C THR A 49 -6.84 -0.92 -23.19
N CYS A 50 -7.93 -1.57 -22.75
CA CYS A 50 -7.85 -2.80 -21.98
C CYS A 50 -7.62 -4.01 -22.90
N LYS A 51 -6.51 -4.71 -22.71
CA LYS A 51 -6.15 -5.97 -23.40
C LYS A 51 -6.29 -7.17 -22.47
N ASP A 52 -6.37 -8.36 -23.03
CA ASP A 52 -6.38 -9.59 -22.25
C ASP A 52 -5.07 -9.72 -21.46
N ALA A 53 -5.20 -9.98 -20.16
CA ALA A 53 -4.07 -10.09 -19.24
C ALA A 53 -3.43 -11.47 -19.36
N GLN A 54 -2.55 -11.60 -20.35
CA GLN A 54 -1.77 -12.83 -20.59
C GLN A 54 -0.31 -12.49 -20.84
N ARG A 55 0.57 -13.47 -20.61
CA ARG A 55 2.01 -13.28 -20.79
C ARG A 55 2.36 -12.85 -22.23
N GLY A 56 3.13 -11.78 -22.35
CA GLY A 56 3.56 -11.23 -23.64
C GLY A 56 2.52 -10.37 -24.36
N ALA A 57 1.32 -10.20 -23.83
CA ALA A 57 0.30 -9.33 -24.45
C ALA A 57 0.51 -7.84 -24.13
N LEU A 58 1.19 -7.54 -23.02
CA LEU A 58 1.53 -6.20 -22.57
C LEU A 58 3.02 -6.13 -22.26
N ASP A 59 3.59 -4.92 -22.37
CA ASP A 59 4.95 -4.66 -21.90
C ASP A 59 4.99 -4.52 -20.35
N ASP A 60 6.19 -4.63 -19.79
CA ASP A 60 6.39 -4.62 -18.35
C ASP A 60 6.04 -3.26 -17.71
N ASP A 61 6.20 -2.14 -18.43
CA ASP A 61 5.76 -0.82 -17.96
C ASP A 61 4.22 -0.74 -17.81
N SER A 62 3.48 -1.24 -18.80
CA SER A 62 2.01 -1.32 -18.71
C SER A 62 1.55 -2.25 -17.58
N LEU A 63 2.22 -3.39 -17.40
CA LEU A 63 1.94 -4.33 -16.31
C LEU A 63 2.26 -3.72 -14.94
N TYR A 64 3.38 -3.00 -14.82
CA TYR A 64 3.76 -2.28 -13.61
C TYR A 64 2.72 -1.22 -13.23
N GLU A 65 2.39 -0.31 -14.14
CA GLU A 65 1.45 0.79 -13.87
C GLU A 65 0.06 0.27 -13.49
N TYR A 66 -0.44 -0.72 -14.23
CA TYR A 66 -1.74 -1.29 -13.95
C TYR A 66 -1.74 -2.10 -12.63
N GLY A 67 -0.71 -2.89 -12.38
CA GLY A 67 -0.56 -3.66 -11.14
C GLY A 67 -0.42 -2.74 -9.92
N ARG A 68 0.35 -1.65 -10.03
CA ARG A 68 0.46 -0.60 -9.02
C ARG A 68 -0.90 0.03 -8.72
N SER A 69 -1.64 0.41 -9.76
CA SER A 69 -2.99 0.97 -9.61
C SER A 69 -3.94 0.02 -8.88
N LEU A 70 -3.94 -1.26 -9.22
CA LEU A 70 -4.74 -2.30 -8.54
C LEU A 70 -4.34 -2.44 -7.06
N ALA A 71 -3.04 -2.39 -6.77
CA ALA A 71 -2.53 -2.48 -5.40
C ALA A 71 -3.02 -1.31 -4.53
N HIS A 72 -2.99 -0.07 -5.06
CA HIS A 72 -3.53 1.11 -4.37
C HIS A 72 -5.06 1.08 -4.19
N GLN A 73 -5.78 0.39 -5.09
CA GLN A 73 -7.22 0.14 -4.94
C GLN A 73 -7.55 -0.98 -3.95
N GLY A 74 -6.55 -1.59 -3.29
CA GLY A 74 -6.76 -2.73 -2.39
C GLY A 74 -7.03 -4.06 -3.10
N ARG A 75 -6.91 -4.11 -4.43
CA ARG A 75 -7.14 -5.31 -5.27
C ARG A 75 -5.88 -6.17 -5.34
N TYR A 76 -5.34 -6.55 -4.18
CA TYR A 76 -4.00 -7.14 -4.05
C TYR A 76 -3.83 -8.45 -4.83
N SER A 77 -4.83 -9.33 -4.85
CA SER A 77 -4.76 -10.59 -5.58
C SER A 77 -4.68 -10.37 -7.10
N GLU A 78 -5.39 -9.37 -7.60
CA GLU A 78 -5.34 -9.01 -9.02
C GLU A 78 -4.01 -8.33 -9.36
N ALA A 79 -3.52 -7.43 -8.49
CA ALA A 79 -2.21 -6.82 -8.65
C ALA A 79 -1.09 -7.88 -8.76
N ILE A 80 -1.10 -8.89 -7.88
CA ILE A 80 -0.13 -9.99 -7.92
C ILE A 80 -0.23 -10.76 -9.25
N THR A 81 -1.44 -11.03 -9.72
CA THR A 81 -1.64 -11.73 -10.99
C THR A 81 -1.08 -10.94 -12.17
N ILE A 82 -1.38 -9.63 -12.24
CA ILE A 82 -0.93 -8.74 -13.32
C ILE A 82 0.59 -8.57 -13.30
N LEU A 83 1.16 -8.21 -12.14
CA LEU A 83 2.61 -8.04 -11.98
C LEU A 83 3.37 -9.34 -12.26
N GLY A 84 2.78 -10.48 -11.94
CA GLY A 84 3.36 -11.81 -12.22
C GLY A 84 3.46 -12.14 -13.70
N LEU A 85 2.80 -11.40 -14.61
CA LEU A 85 2.89 -11.59 -16.07
C LEU A 85 4.15 -10.96 -16.68
N ALA A 86 4.82 -10.03 -15.98
CA ALA A 86 6.00 -9.35 -16.48
C ALA A 86 7.06 -10.32 -17.01
N ALA A 87 7.72 -9.94 -18.09
CA ALA A 87 8.78 -10.72 -18.68
C ALA A 87 10.07 -10.62 -17.84
N ASP A 88 10.42 -9.40 -17.44
CA ASP A 88 11.55 -9.16 -16.53
C ASP A 88 11.13 -9.44 -15.07
N LYS A 89 11.62 -10.54 -14.52
CA LYS A 89 11.38 -10.95 -13.14
C LYS A 89 12.30 -10.23 -12.14
N THR A 90 13.20 -9.40 -12.62
CA THR A 90 14.17 -8.66 -11.83
C THR A 90 13.90 -7.15 -11.78
N ASP A 91 12.86 -6.65 -12.47
CA ASP A 91 12.47 -5.24 -12.38
C ASP A 91 12.13 -4.87 -10.93
N PRO A 92 12.94 -4.00 -10.28
CA PRO A 92 12.77 -3.67 -8.86
C PRO A 92 11.43 -3.02 -8.55
N ARG A 93 10.82 -2.33 -9.51
CA ARG A 93 9.51 -1.69 -9.34
C ARG A 93 8.40 -2.74 -9.23
N ILE A 94 8.45 -3.76 -10.10
CA ILE A 94 7.50 -4.89 -10.12
C ILE A 94 7.67 -5.73 -8.84
N LEU A 95 8.92 -6.05 -8.48
CA LEU A 95 9.22 -6.76 -7.23
C LEU A 95 8.69 -6.01 -6.00
N ASN A 96 8.89 -4.69 -5.94
CA ASN A 96 8.39 -3.87 -4.85
C ASN A 96 6.86 -3.96 -4.71
N TYR A 97 6.12 -3.84 -5.82
CA TYR A 97 4.65 -3.91 -5.76
C TYR A 97 4.10 -5.33 -5.60
N LEU A 98 4.83 -6.37 -5.99
CA LEU A 98 4.54 -7.73 -5.55
C LEU A 98 4.69 -7.85 -4.03
N GLY A 99 5.78 -7.34 -3.47
CA GLY A 99 6.00 -7.27 -2.02
C GLY A 99 4.87 -6.52 -1.31
N TYR A 100 4.54 -5.31 -1.77
CA TYR A 100 3.44 -4.50 -1.24
C TYR A 100 2.11 -5.27 -1.23
N SER A 101 1.75 -5.86 -2.36
CA SER A 101 0.49 -6.59 -2.50
C SER A 101 0.43 -7.84 -1.63
N HIS A 102 1.55 -8.58 -1.49
CA HIS A 102 1.63 -9.71 -0.57
C HIS A 102 1.53 -9.26 0.88
N ARG A 103 2.23 -8.20 1.29
CA ARG A 103 2.18 -7.65 2.66
C ARG A 103 0.77 -7.21 3.04
N LYS A 104 0.13 -6.40 2.19
CA LYS A 104 -1.25 -5.92 2.41
C LYS A 104 -2.28 -7.05 2.40
N ALA A 105 -1.99 -8.18 1.74
CA ALA A 105 -2.79 -9.40 1.80
C ALA A 105 -2.43 -10.32 3.00
N GLY A 106 -1.64 -9.85 3.98
CA GLY A 106 -1.27 -10.60 5.18
C GLY A 106 -0.14 -11.62 5.01
N ARG A 107 0.46 -11.72 3.83
CA ARG A 107 1.55 -12.66 3.52
C ARG A 107 2.92 -12.01 3.71
N VAL A 108 3.19 -11.54 4.95
CA VAL A 108 4.36 -10.71 5.27
C VAL A 108 5.68 -11.42 4.96
N THR A 109 5.82 -12.71 5.28
CA THR A 109 7.06 -13.46 4.99
C THR A 109 7.38 -13.53 3.49
N VAL A 110 6.35 -13.67 2.64
CA VAL A 110 6.53 -13.64 1.19
C VAL A 110 6.94 -12.25 0.72
N ALA A 111 6.33 -11.21 1.30
CA ALA A 111 6.63 -9.82 0.96
C ALA A 111 8.09 -9.45 1.24
N LEU A 112 8.65 -9.90 2.37
CA LEU A 112 10.06 -9.65 2.71
C LEU A 112 10.99 -10.12 1.58
N GLY A 113 10.80 -11.34 1.07
CA GLY A 113 11.63 -11.86 -0.02
C GLY A 113 11.56 -11.02 -1.29
N TYR A 114 10.40 -10.48 -1.63
CA TYR A 114 10.23 -9.58 -2.77
C TYR A 114 10.93 -8.23 -2.58
N TYR A 115 10.85 -7.62 -1.40
CA TYR A 115 11.54 -6.36 -1.10
C TYR A 115 13.06 -6.54 -1.07
N GLU A 116 13.55 -7.61 -0.45
CA GLU A 116 14.96 -7.94 -0.43
C GLU A 116 15.50 -8.17 -1.85
N GLU A 117 14.72 -8.83 -2.72
CA GLU A 117 15.08 -8.99 -4.12
C GLU A 117 15.10 -7.64 -4.85
N ALA A 118 14.08 -6.79 -4.66
CA ALA A 118 14.05 -5.45 -5.25
C ALA A 118 15.29 -4.63 -4.86
N LEU A 119 15.72 -4.72 -3.61
CA LEU A 119 16.89 -4.03 -3.09
C LEU A 119 18.22 -4.65 -3.55
N ARG A 120 18.24 -5.95 -3.90
CA ARG A 120 19.42 -6.55 -4.56
C ARG A 120 19.60 -6.02 -5.98
N GLN A 121 18.49 -5.80 -6.69
CA GLN A 121 18.50 -5.24 -8.05
C GLN A 121 18.76 -3.73 -8.05
N ASN A 122 18.19 -2.99 -7.10
CA ASN A 122 18.42 -1.56 -6.92
C ASN A 122 18.63 -1.22 -5.44
N PRO A 123 19.88 -1.17 -4.96
CA PRO A 123 20.19 -0.85 -3.56
C PRO A 123 19.76 0.55 -3.12
N ASP A 124 19.53 1.47 -4.06
CA ASP A 124 19.15 2.85 -3.77
C ASP A 124 17.63 3.09 -3.84
N TYR A 125 16.83 2.03 -3.95
CA TYR A 125 15.37 2.12 -4.03
C TYR A 125 14.75 2.39 -2.64
N THR A 126 14.63 3.66 -2.27
CA THR A 126 14.15 4.11 -0.94
C THR A 126 12.73 3.66 -0.62
N LEU A 127 11.82 3.67 -1.60
CA LEU A 127 10.45 3.19 -1.42
C LEU A 127 10.40 1.68 -1.04
N ALA A 128 11.27 0.86 -1.63
CA ALA A 128 11.34 -0.55 -1.24
C ALA A 128 11.88 -0.72 0.18
N ARG A 129 12.79 0.16 0.63
CA ARG A 129 13.28 0.17 2.02
C ARG A 129 12.21 0.59 3.01
N GLU A 130 11.41 1.59 2.68
CA GLU A 130 10.27 2.01 3.50
C GLU A 130 9.30 0.84 3.68
N TYR A 131 8.86 0.20 2.59
CA TYR A 131 7.93 -0.93 2.65
C TYR A 131 8.52 -2.17 3.33
N LEU A 132 9.83 -2.40 3.21
CA LEU A 132 10.53 -3.44 3.96
C LEU A 132 10.53 -3.14 5.46
N GLY A 133 10.77 -1.87 5.84
CA GLY A 133 10.69 -1.41 7.22
C GLY A 133 9.31 -1.63 7.82
N GLU A 134 8.24 -1.27 7.10
CA GLU A 134 6.86 -1.57 7.49
C GLU A 134 6.59 -3.08 7.67
N ALA A 135 7.16 -3.91 6.77
CA ALA A 135 7.02 -5.36 6.88
C ALA A 135 7.72 -5.92 8.13
N TYR A 136 8.87 -5.36 8.51
CA TYR A 136 9.55 -5.70 9.75
C TYR A 136 8.74 -5.30 10.99
N LEU A 137 8.13 -4.09 11.00
CA LEU A 137 7.25 -3.68 12.09
C LEU A 137 6.05 -4.62 12.25
N GLN A 138 5.44 -5.07 11.14
CA GLN A 138 4.36 -6.06 11.19
C GLN A 138 4.78 -7.41 11.79
N ARG A 139 6.08 -7.72 11.79
CA ARG A 139 6.66 -8.89 12.45
C ARG A 139 7.16 -8.63 13.87
N GLY A 140 7.09 -7.39 14.34
CA GLY A 140 7.64 -6.99 15.63
C GLY A 140 9.14 -6.74 15.64
N ASP A 141 9.80 -6.73 14.47
CA ASP A 141 11.25 -6.54 14.35
C ASP A 141 11.58 -5.04 14.16
N VAL A 142 11.52 -4.31 15.28
CA VAL A 142 11.76 -2.85 15.29
C VAL A 142 13.21 -2.52 14.90
N ASP A 143 14.17 -3.35 15.27
CA ASP A 143 15.58 -3.07 14.98
C ASP A 143 15.88 -3.20 13.49
N ALA A 144 15.29 -4.18 12.82
CA ALA A 144 15.38 -4.30 11.37
C ALA A 144 14.69 -3.12 10.65
N ALA A 145 13.54 -2.65 11.16
CA ALA A 145 12.88 -1.46 10.63
C ALA A 145 13.75 -0.20 10.77
N ARG A 146 14.36 0.03 11.94
CA ARG A 146 15.31 1.13 12.16
C ARG A 146 16.53 1.07 11.24
N SER A 147 17.00 -0.15 10.95
CA SER A 147 18.09 -0.34 10.00
C SER A 147 17.71 0.14 8.61
N GLN A 148 16.48 -0.13 8.15
CA GLN A 148 15.99 0.41 6.87
C GLN A 148 15.85 1.93 6.90
N LEU A 149 15.37 2.51 8.01
CA LEU A 149 15.29 3.97 8.18
C LEU A 149 16.67 4.63 8.03
N SER A 150 17.70 4.08 8.70
CA SER A 150 19.09 4.58 8.57
C SER A 150 19.62 4.46 7.13
N GLU A 151 19.27 3.39 6.42
CA GLU A 151 19.66 3.23 5.02
C GLU A 151 18.95 4.23 4.08
N ILE A 152 17.69 4.61 4.38
CA ILE A 152 16.99 5.68 3.65
C ILE A 152 17.67 7.03 3.91
N GLU A 153 17.98 7.34 5.18
CA GLU A 153 18.65 8.58 5.56
C GLU A 153 19.98 8.80 4.80
N LYS A 154 20.79 7.75 4.71
CA LYS A 154 22.08 7.79 4.00
C LYS A 154 21.94 8.08 2.51
N ARG A 155 20.83 7.68 1.87
CA ARG A 155 20.63 7.78 0.42
C ARG A 155 19.84 9.01 0.01
N ALA A 156 18.81 9.36 0.77
CA ALA A 156 17.85 10.38 0.39
C ALA A 156 17.73 11.52 1.42
N GLY A 157 18.35 11.35 2.60
CA GLY A 157 18.25 12.31 3.69
C GLY A 157 16.99 12.13 4.55
N SER A 158 17.01 12.79 5.73
CA SER A 158 15.93 12.72 6.72
C SER A 158 14.65 13.47 6.31
N GLU A 159 14.72 14.29 5.27
CA GLU A 159 13.57 15.04 4.75
C GLU A 159 12.86 14.29 3.60
N SER A 160 13.36 13.12 3.20
CA SER A 160 12.71 12.33 2.15
C SER A 160 11.38 11.77 2.61
N PRO A 161 10.38 11.68 1.71
CA PRO A 161 9.06 11.15 2.07
C PRO A 161 9.11 9.78 2.72
N GLU A 162 9.94 8.88 2.20
CA GLU A 162 10.09 7.52 2.72
C GLU A 162 10.72 7.48 4.12
N TYR A 163 11.65 8.40 4.42
CA TYR A 163 12.22 8.53 5.77
C TYR A 163 11.15 8.98 6.76
N VAL A 164 10.44 10.07 6.44
CA VAL A 164 9.40 10.63 7.30
C VAL A 164 8.32 9.59 7.59
N LEU A 165 7.82 8.91 6.55
CA LEU A 165 6.77 7.91 6.68
C LEU A 165 7.21 6.73 7.56
N LEU A 166 8.39 6.15 7.32
CA LEU A 166 8.87 5.03 8.12
C LEU A 166 9.19 5.44 9.56
N SER A 167 9.74 6.64 9.77
CA SER A 167 10.00 7.18 11.11
C SER A 167 8.70 7.30 11.92
N GLU A 168 7.66 7.89 11.34
CA GLU A 168 6.35 8.02 11.98
C GLU A 168 5.73 6.66 12.31
N GLN A 169 5.89 5.67 11.44
CA GLN A 169 5.39 4.31 11.69
C GLN A 169 6.13 3.60 12.81
N ILE A 170 7.47 3.75 12.90
CA ILE A 170 8.26 3.23 14.02
C ILE A 170 7.81 3.87 15.32
N GLU A 171 7.66 5.21 15.35
CA GLU A 171 7.18 5.89 16.54
C GLU A 171 5.78 5.46 16.97
N SER A 172 4.87 5.33 16.03
CA SER A 172 3.51 4.85 16.28
C SER A 172 3.51 3.44 16.87
N TYR A 173 4.32 2.54 16.31
CA TYR A 173 4.46 1.17 16.80
C TYR A 173 4.97 1.11 18.25
N LEU A 174 5.90 2.00 18.62
CA LEU A 174 6.47 2.05 19.97
C LEU A 174 5.53 2.66 21.03
N LYS A 175 4.52 3.40 20.60
CA LYS A 175 3.52 4.01 21.49
C LYS A 175 2.34 3.05 21.78
N GLY A 176 2.22 1.93 21.09
CA GLY A 176 1.17 0.90 21.25
C GLY A 176 0.00 1.18 20.36
#